data_b3e681446bde3871a6b92b4137266231
#
_entry.id   b3e681446bde3871a6b92b4137266231
#
_cell.length_a   1.000
_cell.length_b   1.000
_cell.length_c   1.000
_cell.angle_alpha   90.00
_cell.angle_beta   90.00
_cell.angle_gamma   90.00
#
_symmetry.space_group_name_H-M   'P 1'
#
loop_
_entity.id
_entity.type
_entity.pdbx_description
1 polymer ?
#
loop_
_entity_poly.entity_id
_entity_poly.type
_entity_poly.pdbx_seq_one_letter_code
_entity_poly.pdbx_strand_id
1 'polypeptide(L)'
;MKRTFSSIWDAIEDSRDVAEAMKARAEIMRALQKVVRSWKLPQKAAAAKLGVTQPRLNDLLRGKIDKFSLDALFDLTARAGLRVSIALKLAA
;
A
#
# COMPACT_ATOMS: atom_id res chain seq x y z
N MET A 1 -2.00 -22.14 13.71
CA MET A 1 -3.19 -21.52 13.17
C MET A 1 -2.82 -20.53 12.07
N LYS A 2 -3.43 -20.70 10.93
CA LYS A 2 -3.19 -19.78 9.83
C LYS A 2 -3.97 -18.50 9.99
N ARG A 3 -3.33 -17.38 9.77
CA ARG A 3 -4.00 -16.10 9.70
C ARG A 3 -3.96 -15.58 8.28
N THR A 4 -5.03 -14.97 7.85
CA THR A 4 -5.08 -14.30 6.56
C THR A 4 -4.33 -12.98 6.67
N PHE A 5 -3.98 -12.39 5.54
CA PHE A 5 -3.39 -11.05 5.53
C PHE A 5 -4.30 -10.04 6.22
N SER A 6 -5.61 -10.11 5.96
CA SER A 6 -6.56 -9.23 6.62
C SER A 6 -6.45 -9.29 8.12
N SER A 7 -6.39 -10.50 8.69
CA SER A 7 -6.28 -10.65 10.13
C SER A 7 -4.98 -10.06 10.68
N ILE A 8 -3.90 -10.20 9.92
CA ILE A 8 -2.61 -9.65 10.33
C ILE A 8 -2.67 -8.13 10.31
N TRP A 9 -3.23 -7.55 9.24
CA TRP A 9 -3.35 -6.10 9.14
C TRP A 9 -4.28 -5.54 10.19
N ASP A 10 -5.38 -6.21 10.47
CA ASP A 10 -6.32 -5.81 11.51
C ASP A 10 -5.64 -5.78 12.87
N ALA A 11 -4.83 -6.80 13.16
CA ALA A 11 -4.09 -6.85 14.41
C ALA A 11 -3.11 -5.69 14.56
N ILE A 12 -2.44 -5.32 13.48
CA ILE A 12 -1.52 -4.19 13.48
C ILE A 12 -2.28 -2.88 13.68
N GLU A 13 -3.40 -2.70 12.97
CA GLU A 13 -4.17 -1.46 13.05
C GLU A 13 -4.90 -1.30 14.38
N ASP A 14 -5.35 -2.39 14.96
CA ASP A 14 -6.02 -2.38 16.26
C ASP A 14 -5.04 -2.29 17.41
N SER A 15 -3.77 -2.56 17.17
CA SER A 15 -2.78 -2.53 18.21
C SER A 15 -2.55 -1.10 18.66
N ARG A 16 -1.99 -0.97 19.82
CA ARG A 16 -1.52 0.31 20.33
C ARG A 16 -0.37 0.86 19.50
N ASP A 17 0.06 0.11 18.51
CA ASP A 17 1.22 0.48 17.70
C ASP A 17 0.79 1.13 16.39
N VAL A 18 0.15 2.27 16.52
CA VAL A 18 -0.30 3.05 15.38
C VAL A 18 0.89 3.49 14.52
N ALA A 19 2.02 3.78 15.17
CA ALA A 19 3.22 4.18 14.45
C ALA A 19 3.71 3.10 13.50
N GLU A 20 3.66 1.85 13.93
CA GLU A 20 4.07 0.72 13.07
C GLU A 20 3.14 0.56 11.88
N ALA A 21 1.83 0.72 12.09
CA ALA A 21 0.87 0.65 11.00
C ALA A 21 1.11 1.75 9.97
N MET A 22 1.36 2.97 10.43
CA MET A 22 1.65 4.10 9.55
C MET A 22 2.96 3.90 8.79
N LYS A 23 3.95 3.33 9.44
CA LYS A 23 5.23 3.02 8.83
C LYS A 23 5.07 2.01 7.71
N ALA A 24 4.30 0.96 7.94
CA ALA A 24 4.03 -0.06 6.94
C ALA A 24 3.33 0.54 5.72
N ARG A 25 2.31 1.36 5.95
CA ARG A 25 1.61 2.05 4.86
C ARG A 25 2.56 2.93 4.06
N ALA A 26 3.42 3.66 4.76
CA ALA A 26 4.38 4.56 4.10
C ALA A 26 5.35 3.80 3.21
N GLU A 27 5.83 2.66 3.67
CA GLU A 27 6.75 1.84 2.88
C GLU A 27 6.10 1.33 1.61
N ILE A 28 4.89 0.78 1.74
CA ILE A 28 4.16 0.24 0.59
C ILE A 28 3.84 1.37 -0.38
N MET A 29 3.40 2.50 0.13
CA MET A 29 3.06 3.65 -0.70
C MET A 29 4.26 4.16 -1.48
N ARG A 30 5.43 4.24 -0.85
CA ARG A 30 6.66 4.66 -1.54
C ARG A 30 7.03 3.71 -2.66
N ALA A 31 6.90 2.40 -2.42
CA ALA A 31 7.18 1.41 -3.45
C ALA A 31 6.21 1.57 -4.64
N LEU A 32 4.94 1.79 -4.36
CA LEU A 32 3.94 2.02 -5.40
C LEU A 32 4.23 3.28 -6.19
N GLN A 33 4.56 4.37 -5.51
CA GLN A 33 4.91 5.63 -6.18
C GLN A 33 6.08 5.43 -7.13
N LYS A 34 7.10 4.71 -6.68
CA LYS A 34 8.28 4.46 -7.48
C LYS A 34 7.95 3.66 -8.74
N VAL A 35 7.15 2.61 -8.61
CA VAL A 35 6.74 1.80 -9.75
C VAL A 35 5.92 2.62 -10.74
N VAL A 36 4.93 3.35 -10.25
CA VAL A 36 4.08 4.16 -11.12
C VAL A 36 4.91 5.19 -11.89
N ARG A 37 5.83 5.86 -11.20
CA ARG A 37 6.70 6.85 -11.86
C ARG A 37 7.61 6.20 -12.89
N SER A 38 8.01 4.96 -12.66
CA SER A 38 8.87 4.25 -13.61
C SER A 38 8.19 3.97 -14.95
N TRP A 39 6.86 3.95 -14.96
CA TRP A 39 6.12 3.75 -16.21
C TRP A 39 6.23 4.93 -17.17
N LYS A 40 6.53 6.11 -16.65
CA LYS A 40 6.65 7.34 -17.45
C LYS A 40 5.43 7.61 -18.30
N LEU A 41 4.26 7.35 -17.74
CA LEU A 41 2.98 7.56 -18.41
C LEU A 41 2.31 8.84 -17.91
N PRO A 42 1.47 9.48 -18.74
CA PRO A 42 0.60 10.53 -18.24
C PRO A 42 -0.31 9.98 -17.14
N GLN A 43 -0.76 10.85 -16.25
CA GLN A 43 -1.58 10.42 -15.11
C GLN A 43 -2.80 9.61 -15.51
N LYS A 44 -3.47 10.01 -16.58
CA LYS A 44 -4.65 9.30 -17.07
C LYS A 44 -4.32 7.85 -17.42
N ALA A 45 -3.24 7.67 -18.16
CA ALA A 45 -2.81 6.33 -18.58
C ALA A 45 -2.30 5.51 -17.42
N ALA A 46 -1.57 6.14 -16.50
CA ALA A 46 -1.08 5.46 -15.31
C ALA A 46 -2.23 5.01 -14.41
N ALA A 47 -3.24 5.86 -14.24
CA ALA A 47 -4.43 5.51 -13.47
C ALA A 47 -5.15 4.31 -14.09
N ALA A 48 -5.32 4.32 -15.40
CA ALA A 48 -5.95 3.21 -16.11
C ALA A 48 -5.15 1.91 -15.94
N LYS A 49 -3.83 2.01 -16.05
CA LYS A 49 -2.96 0.84 -15.88
C LYS A 49 -3.05 0.27 -14.47
N LEU A 50 -3.11 1.12 -13.47
CA LEU A 50 -3.23 0.70 -12.08
C LEU A 50 -4.66 0.30 -11.70
N GLY A 51 -5.63 0.66 -12.53
CA GLY A 51 -7.03 0.33 -12.28
C GLY A 51 -7.68 1.22 -11.24
N VAL A 52 -7.29 2.49 -11.19
CA VAL A 52 -7.86 3.47 -10.26
C VAL A 52 -8.27 4.72 -11.02
N THR A 53 -9.02 5.58 -10.36
CA THR A 53 -9.36 6.90 -10.91
C THR A 53 -8.15 7.83 -10.86
N GLN A 54 -8.16 8.89 -11.66
CA GLN A 54 -7.08 9.87 -11.60
C GLN A 54 -6.96 10.56 -10.24
N PRO A 55 -8.07 10.98 -9.59
CA PRO A 55 -7.95 11.54 -8.25
C PRO A 55 -7.35 10.57 -7.24
N ARG A 56 -7.67 9.29 -7.35
CA ARG A 56 -7.11 8.26 -6.48
C ARG A 56 -5.60 8.11 -6.71
N LEU A 57 -5.19 8.09 -7.98
CA LEU A 57 -3.77 8.05 -8.32
C LEU A 57 -3.05 9.28 -7.78
N ASN A 58 -3.66 10.44 -7.94
CA ASN A 58 -3.08 11.68 -7.43
C ASN A 58 -2.87 11.61 -5.93
N ASP A 59 -3.83 11.09 -5.18
CA ASP A 59 -3.70 10.91 -3.73
C ASP A 59 -2.53 9.97 -3.39
N LEU A 60 -2.38 8.91 -4.16
CA LEU A 60 -1.27 7.98 -3.97
C LEU A 60 0.07 8.66 -4.20
N LEU A 61 0.20 9.38 -5.31
CA LEU A 61 1.46 10.04 -5.68
C LEU A 61 1.81 11.19 -4.74
N ARG A 62 0.81 11.79 -4.11
CA ARG A 62 1.04 12.85 -3.14
C ARG A 62 1.27 12.34 -1.72
N GLY A 63 1.26 11.02 -1.54
CA GLY A 63 1.56 10.41 -0.26
C GLY A 63 0.49 10.58 0.79
N LYS A 64 -0.77 10.67 0.39
CA LYS A 64 -1.88 10.85 1.34
C LYS A 64 -2.22 9.52 2.01
N ILE A 65 -1.41 9.16 2.97
CA ILE A 65 -1.49 7.87 3.68
C ILE A 65 -2.87 7.64 4.28
N ASP A 66 -3.49 8.67 4.81
CA ASP A 66 -4.79 8.59 5.48
C ASP A 66 -5.90 8.08 4.56
N LYS A 67 -5.71 8.20 3.27
CA LYS A 67 -6.73 7.82 2.29
C LYS A 67 -6.61 6.38 1.83
N PHE A 68 -5.64 5.65 2.36
CA PHE A 68 -5.39 4.27 1.94
C PHE A 68 -5.26 3.36 3.15
N SER A 69 -6.09 2.33 3.21
CA SER A 69 -5.91 1.26 4.19
C SER A 69 -4.78 0.35 3.73
N LEU A 70 -4.28 -0.48 4.64
CA LEU A 70 -3.29 -1.48 4.27
C LEU A 70 -3.83 -2.44 3.22
N ASP A 71 -5.11 -2.84 3.34
CA ASP A 71 -5.74 -3.71 2.36
C ASP A 71 -5.78 -3.07 0.98
N ALA A 72 -6.14 -1.79 0.91
CA ALA A 72 -6.19 -1.07 -0.35
C ALA A 72 -4.81 -0.97 -0.99
N LEU A 73 -3.79 -0.66 -0.19
CA LEU A 73 -2.42 -0.58 -0.70
C LEU A 73 -1.92 -1.95 -1.16
N PHE A 74 -2.26 -2.98 -0.42
CA PHE A 74 -1.89 -4.34 -0.77
C PHE A 74 -2.50 -4.76 -2.12
N ASP A 75 -3.76 -4.41 -2.33
CA ASP A 75 -4.43 -4.68 -3.61
C ASP A 75 -3.73 -3.94 -4.76
N LEU A 76 -3.32 -2.70 -4.52
CA LEU A 76 -2.61 -1.92 -5.53
C LEU A 76 -1.24 -2.51 -5.86
N THR A 77 -0.55 -3.10 -4.89
CA THR A 77 0.74 -3.75 -5.19
C THR A 77 0.56 -4.90 -6.17
N ALA A 78 -0.49 -5.69 -6.00
CA ALA A 78 -0.78 -6.79 -6.92
C ALA A 78 -1.02 -6.25 -8.34
N ARG A 79 -1.78 -5.17 -8.46
CA ARG A 79 -2.07 -4.55 -9.76
C ARG A 79 -0.84 -3.92 -10.39
N ALA A 80 0.09 -3.45 -9.58
CA ALA A 80 1.32 -2.83 -10.05
C ALA A 80 2.40 -3.85 -10.39
N GLY A 81 2.14 -5.13 -10.18
CA GLY A 81 3.12 -6.16 -10.44
C GLY A 81 4.17 -6.30 -9.35
N LEU A 82 3.91 -5.74 -8.18
CA LEU A 82 4.80 -5.88 -7.04
C LEU A 82 4.42 -7.11 -6.22
N ARG A 83 5.43 -7.75 -5.66
CA ARG A 83 5.22 -8.85 -4.73
C ARG A 83 5.54 -8.35 -3.32
N VAL A 84 4.62 -8.58 -2.40
CA VAL A 84 4.82 -8.21 -0.99
C VAL A 84 5.33 -9.42 -0.23
N SER A 85 6.42 -9.22 0.50
CA SER A 85 6.98 -10.25 1.36
C SER A 85 6.92 -9.75 2.79
N ILE A 86 6.38 -10.58 3.68
CA ILE A 86 6.18 -10.21 5.07
C ILE A 86 7.00 -11.11 5.97
N ALA A 87 7.79 -10.50 6.85
CA ALA A 87 8.50 -11.21 7.90
C ALA A 87 7.99 -10.71 9.25
N LEU A 88 7.47 -11.62 10.04
CA LEU A 88 6.98 -11.28 11.38
C LEU A 88 7.98 -11.76 12.41
N LYS A 89 8.29 -10.89 13.36
CA LYS A 89 9.20 -11.19 14.45
C LYS A 89 8.52 -10.93 15.77
N LEU A 90 8.92 -11.68 16.78
CA LEU A 90 8.47 -11.38 18.13
C LEU A 90 9.10 -10.08 18.58
N ALA A 91 8.29 -9.22 19.18
CA ALA A 91 8.80 -7.99 19.77
C ALA A 91 9.64 -8.33 21.00
N ALA A 92 10.80 -7.75 21.09
CA ALA A 92 11.70 -8.00 22.20
C ALA A 92 11.28 -7.23 23.44
#